data_e48717ee75dae11a2bda02f39c73e30f
#
_entry.id   e48717ee75dae11a2bda02f39c73e30f
#
_cell.length_a   1.000
_cell.length_b   1.000
_cell.length_c   1.000
_cell.angle_alpha   90.00
_cell.angle_beta   90.00
_cell.angle_gamma   90.00
#
_symmetry.space_group_name_H-M   'P 1'
#
loop_
_entity.id
_entity.type
_entity.pdbx_description
1 polymer ?
#
loop_
_entity_poly.entity_id
_entity_poly.type
_entity_poly.pdbx_seq_one_letter_code
_entity_poly.pdbx_strand_id
1 'polypeptide(L)'
;LPDDLSWTVPAELSVAEIEDMVADWAKGCARLQSAGFAGVEISAGHGHLFHQFLSPWSNRRQDEYGGDLEGRGRFLSSLLSAIRAECGYPFIIGLKLPADDGVAGSIDLTLAADIAGMMAKQRAEFDSWTWVWGAHARSLYKHLPDAHGERHPYLHHIAALRRVAPEIPTGAIGYITDPNE
;
A
#
# COMPACT_ATOMS: atom_id res chain seq x y z
N LEU A 1 2.03 -4.86 17.96
CA LEU A 1 1.93 -3.92 19.09
C LEU A 1 2.77 -4.48 20.23
N PRO A 2 3.52 -3.66 20.97
CA PRO A 2 4.16 -4.12 22.21
C PRO A 2 3.08 -4.68 23.15
N ASP A 3 3.40 -5.78 23.83
CA ASP A 3 2.45 -6.48 24.71
C ASP A 3 2.00 -5.63 25.92
N ASP A 4 2.68 -4.49 26.14
CA ASP A 4 2.43 -3.55 27.25
C ASP A 4 1.52 -2.38 26.89
N LEU A 5 1.13 -2.23 25.61
CA LEU A 5 0.20 -1.21 25.18
C LEU A 5 -1.24 -1.74 25.13
N SER A 6 -2.10 -1.19 25.98
CA SER A 6 -3.54 -1.49 25.97
C SER A 6 -4.22 -0.76 24.79
N TRP A 7 -4.04 -1.30 23.61
CA TRP A 7 -4.73 -0.80 22.42
C TRP A 7 -6.09 -1.50 22.27
N THR A 8 -7.06 -0.75 21.79
CA THR A 8 -8.34 -1.33 21.42
C THR A 8 -8.14 -2.33 20.27
N VAL A 9 -8.61 -3.55 20.46
CA VAL A 9 -8.62 -4.54 19.37
C VAL A 9 -9.62 -4.05 18.33
N PRO A 10 -9.20 -3.80 17.07
CA PRO A 10 -10.11 -3.35 16.03
C PRO A 10 -11.17 -4.42 15.73
N ALA A 11 -12.38 -3.98 15.43
CA ALA A 11 -13.42 -4.87 14.91
C ALA A 11 -13.07 -5.31 13.49
N GLU A 12 -13.37 -6.56 13.16
CA GLU A 12 -13.25 -7.05 11.80
C GLU A 12 -14.37 -6.45 10.94
N LEU A 13 -14.00 -5.91 9.77
CA LEU A 13 -14.97 -5.40 8.80
C LEU A 13 -15.79 -6.54 8.18
N SER A 14 -17.08 -6.38 8.07
CA SER A 14 -17.91 -7.25 7.24
C SER A 14 -17.66 -6.98 5.74
N VAL A 15 -18.07 -7.93 4.89
CA VAL A 15 -18.01 -7.76 3.43
C VAL A 15 -18.81 -6.53 2.99
N ALA A 16 -20.00 -6.33 3.53
CA ALA A 16 -20.83 -5.16 3.21
C ALA A 16 -20.17 -3.83 3.58
N GLU A 17 -19.52 -3.75 4.76
CA GLU A 17 -18.76 -2.55 5.14
C GLU A 17 -17.58 -2.27 4.21
N ILE A 18 -16.91 -3.33 3.71
CA ILE A 18 -15.82 -3.17 2.73
C ILE A 18 -16.37 -2.60 1.41
N GLU A 19 -17.49 -3.14 0.92
CA GLU A 19 -18.15 -2.67 -0.31
C GLU A 19 -18.62 -1.21 -0.18
N ASP A 20 -19.24 -0.86 0.95
CA ASP A 20 -19.65 0.51 1.25
C ASP A 20 -18.45 1.47 1.28
N MET A 21 -17.34 1.08 1.93
CA MET A 21 -16.11 1.88 1.96
C MET A 21 -15.53 2.10 0.57
N VAL A 22 -15.50 1.08 -0.28
CA VAL A 22 -15.05 1.20 -1.69
C VAL A 22 -15.89 2.24 -2.42
N ALA A 23 -17.21 2.16 -2.31
CA ALA A 23 -18.13 3.10 -2.97
C ALA A 23 -17.95 4.54 -2.45
N ASP A 24 -17.83 4.71 -1.14
CA ASP A 24 -17.71 6.04 -0.52
C ASP A 24 -16.36 6.70 -0.83
N TRP A 25 -15.28 5.92 -0.88
CA TRP A 25 -13.96 6.44 -1.24
C TRP A 25 -13.88 6.83 -2.73
N ALA A 26 -14.48 6.04 -3.61
CA ALA A 26 -14.57 6.42 -5.03
C ALA A 26 -15.32 7.75 -5.21
N LYS A 27 -16.48 7.93 -4.54
CA LYS A 27 -17.20 9.22 -4.51
C LYS A 27 -16.37 10.35 -3.89
N GLY A 28 -15.56 10.03 -2.85
CA GLY A 28 -14.62 10.98 -2.25
C GLY A 28 -13.58 11.48 -3.26
N CYS A 29 -13.02 10.57 -4.07
CA CYS A 29 -12.09 10.91 -5.14
C CYS A 29 -12.76 11.78 -6.22
N ALA A 30 -13.99 11.50 -6.62
CA ALA A 30 -14.73 12.35 -7.55
C ALA A 30 -14.97 13.78 -7.02
N ARG A 31 -15.19 13.93 -5.72
CA ARG A 31 -15.28 15.26 -5.08
C ARG A 31 -13.95 15.99 -5.13
N LEU A 32 -12.82 15.30 -4.88
CA LEU A 32 -11.48 15.88 -5.01
C LEU A 32 -11.20 16.31 -6.46
N GLN A 33 -11.53 15.48 -7.44
CA GLN A 33 -11.43 15.82 -8.84
C GLN A 33 -12.26 17.07 -9.18
N SER A 34 -13.51 17.13 -8.72
CA SER A 34 -14.39 18.29 -8.92
C SER A 34 -13.88 19.56 -8.25
N ALA A 35 -13.09 19.42 -7.17
CA ALA A 35 -12.41 20.53 -6.49
C ALA A 35 -11.09 20.94 -7.17
N GLY A 36 -10.70 20.30 -8.28
CA GLY A 36 -9.53 20.66 -9.08
C GLY A 36 -8.25 19.91 -8.71
N PHE A 37 -8.32 18.87 -7.88
CA PHE A 37 -7.16 18.00 -7.63
C PHE A 37 -6.86 17.14 -8.85
N ALA A 38 -5.56 17.02 -9.19
CA ALA A 38 -5.12 16.23 -10.34
C ALA A 38 -5.16 14.70 -10.07
N GLY A 39 -5.19 14.28 -8.82
CA GLY A 39 -5.17 12.88 -8.45
C GLY A 39 -5.13 12.63 -6.95
N VAL A 40 -4.97 11.38 -6.58
CA VAL A 40 -4.83 10.88 -5.19
C VAL A 40 -3.71 9.87 -5.08
N GLU A 41 -3.13 9.71 -3.89
CA GLU A 41 -2.27 8.58 -3.56
C GLU A 41 -2.98 7.72 -2.50
N ILE A 42 -3.15 6.44 -2.80
CA ILE A 42 -3.76 5.47 -1.88
C ILE A 42 -2.68 4.90 -0.97
N SER A 43 -2.81 5.14 0.32
CA SER A 43 -1.86 4.64 1.32
C SER A 43 -2.16 3.18 1.66
N ALA A 44 -1.47 2.25 0.98
CA ALA A 44 -1.55 0.83 1.25
C ALA A 44 -0.32 0.28 1.99
N GLY A 45 0.49 1.15 2.60
CA GLY A 45 1.66 0.81 3.40
C GLY A 45 1.54 1.22 4.87
N HIS A 46 2.64 1.12 5.62
CA HIS A 46 2.81 1.63 6.99
C HIS A 46 1.82 1.09 8.03
N GLY A 47 1.27 -0.12 7.84
CA GLY A 47 0.31 -0.72 8.77
C GLY A 47 -1.11 -0.15 8.69
N HIS A 48 -1.41 0.72 7.70
CA HIS A 48 -2.75 1.23 7.47
C HIS A 48 -3.70 0.16 6.92
N LEU A 49 -4.96 0.49 6.71
CA LEU A 49 -6.03 -0.47 6.43
C LEU A 49 -5.70 -1.44 5.29
N PHE A 50 -5.31 -0.96 4.11
CA PHE A 50 -4.97 -1.84 2.99
C PHE A 50 -3.73 -2.69 3.25
N HIS A 51 -2.74 -2.15 3.97
CA HIS A 51 -1.59 -2.92 4.42
C HIS A 51 -2.02 -4.10 5.30
N GLN A 52 -2.95 -3.85 6.24
CA GLN A 52 -3.47 -4.90 7.12
C GLN A 52 -4.18 -6.02 6.34
N PHE A 53 -4.84 -5.69 5.23
CA PHE A 53 -5.42 -6.69 4.34
C PHE A 53 -4.38 -7.45 3.53
N LEU A 54 -3.37 -6.78 2.99
CA LEU A 54 -2.31 -7.39 2.20
C LEU A 54 -1.42 -8.35 3.01
N SER A 55 -1.14 -7.99 4.28
CA SER A 55 -0.21 -8.73 5.12
C SER A 55 -0.82 -10.03 5.66
N PRO A 56 -0.18 -11.19 5.44
CA PRO A 56 -0.62 -12.46 6.03
C PRO A 56 -0.47 -12.50 7.55
N TRP A 57 0.31 -11.59 8.12
CA TRP A 57 0.47 -11.46 9.57
C TRP A 57 -0.79 -10.92 10.24
N SER A 58 -1.45 -9.93 9.64
CA SER A 58 -2.64 -9.29 10.17
C SER A 58 -3.95 -9.84 9.58
N ASN A 59 -3.96 -10.18 8.28
CA ASN A 59 -5.14 -10.70 7.63
C ASN A 59 -5.29 -12.20 7.89
N ARG A 60 -6.26 -12.55 8.74
CA ARG A 60 -6.61 -13.93 9.10
C ARG A 60 -7.99 -14.34 8.59
N ARG A 61 -8.57 -13.55 7.68
CA ARG A 61 -9.90 -13.77 7.12
C ARG A 61 -9.96 -15.09 6.34
N GLN A 62 -11.16 -15.69 6.36
CA GLN A 62 -11.48 -16.93 5.63
C GLN A 62 -12.47 -16.70 4.48
N ASP A 63 -12.86 -15.45 4.28
CA ASP A 63 -13.73 -15.04 3.18
C ASP A 63 -12.91 -14.59 1.95
N GLU A 64 -13.58 -14.02 0.96
CA GLU A 64 -13.00 -13.58 -0.30
C GLU A 64 -11.94 -12.45 -0.18
N TYR A 65 -11.84 -11.80 0.99
CA TYR A 65 -10.85 -10.77 1.29
C TYR A 65 -9.65 -11.29 2.09
N GLY A 66 -9.50 -12.61 2.22
CA GLY A 66 -8.41 -13.28 2.94
C GLY A 66 -7.79 -14.43 2.16
N GLY A 67 -7.09 -15.31 2.86
CA GLY A 67 -6.47 -16.51 2.30
C GLY A 67 -5.23 -16.22 1.44
N ASP A 68 -5.31 -16.40 0.13
CA ASP A 68 -4.21 -16.19 -0.79
C ASP A 68 -3.91 -14.71 -1.07
N LEU A 69 -2.90 -14.44 -1.88
CA LEU A 69 -2.50 -13.06 -2.21
C LEU A 69 -3.60 -12.31 -2.97
N GLU A 70 -4.33 -12.98 -3.86
CA GLU A 70 -5.40 -12.35 -4.63
C GLU A 70 -6.57 -11.96 -3.72
N GLY A 71 -6.97 -12.83 -2.78
CA GLY A 71 -7.98 -12.50 -1.77
C GLY A 71 -7.53 -11.34 -0.87
N ARG A 72 -6.30 -11.38 -0.35
CA ARG A 72 -5.77 -10.29 0.47
C ARG A 72 -5.64 -8.97 -0.29
N GLY A 73 -5.40 -9.01 -1.60
CA GLY A 73 -5.31 -7.83 -2.47
C GLY A 73 -6.66 -7.31 -2.97
N ARG A 74 -7.73 -8.07 -2.83
CA ARG A 74 -9.05 -7.78 -3.41
C ARG A 74 -9.61 -6.44 -3.00
N PHE A 75 -9.51 -6.06 -1.73
CA PHE A 75 -10.02 -4.77 -1.25
C PHE A 75 -9.33 -3.59 -1.97
N LEU A 76 -8.01 -3.60 -2.05
CA LEU A 76 -7.25 -2.57 -2.77
C LEU A 76 -7.62 -2.55 -4.26
N SER A 77 -7.67 -3.72 -4.90
CA SER A 77 -8.04 -3.86 -6.32
C SER A 77 -9.43 -3.31 -6.60
N SER A 78 -10.41 -3.66 -5.77
CA SER A 78 -11.79 -3.16 -5.89
C SER A 78 -11.86 -1.64 -5.78
N LEU A 79 -11.09 -1.05 -4.84
CA LEU A 79 -11.05 0.40 -4.70
C LEU A 79 -10.45 1.08 -5.93
N LEU A 80 -9.35 0.57 -6.47
CA LEU A 80 -8.71 1.15 -7.66
C LEU A 80 -9.67 1.15 -8.85
N SER A 81 -10.31 0.02 -9.12
CA SER A 81 -11.30 -0.10 -10.19
C SER A 81 -12.48 0.84 -9.99
N ALA A 82 -12.98 0.98 -8.75
CA ALA A 82 -14.07 1.90 -8.45
C ALA A 82 -13.67 3.38 -8.66
N ILE A 83 -12.47 3.78 -8.22
CA ILE A 83 -11.97 5.15 -8.44
C ILE A 83 -11.77 5.40 -9.94
N ARG A 84 -11.19 4.45 -10.68
CA ARG A 84 -10.98 4.61 -12.12
C ARG A 84 -12.29 4.68 -12.88
N ALA A 85 -13.30 3.90 -12.48
CA ALA A 85 -14.63 3.94 -13.07
C ALA A 85 -15.34 5.28 -12.81
N GLU A 86 -15.19 5.85 -11.60
CA GLU A 86 -15.85 7.09 -11.19
C GLU A 86 -15.16 8.33 -11.76
N CYS A 87 -13.81 8.38 -11.71
CA CYS A 87 -13.03 9.56 -12.08
C CYS A 87 -12.53 9.55 -13.52
N GLY A 88 -12.33 8.36 -14.12
CA GLY A 88 -11.75 8.24 -15.46
C GLY A 88 -10.32 8.78 -15.57
N TYR A 89 -9.90 9.00 -16.84
CA TYR A 89 -8.67 9.71 -17.15
C TYR A 89 -8.98 11.20 -17.42
N PRO A 90 -8.07 12.14 -17.09
CA PRO A 90 -6.68 11.95 -16.68
C PRO A 90 -6.45 11.97 -15.15
N PHE A 91 -7.43 11.61 -14.34
CA PHE A 91 -7.25 11.60 -12.87
C PHE A 91 -6.16 10.61 -12.47
N ILE A 92 -5.13 11.09 -11.76
CA ILE A 92 -3.94 10.31 -11.39
C ILE A 92 -4.23 9.50 -10.12
N ILE A 93 -3.90 8.21 -10.14
CA ILE A 93 -3.99 7.33 -8.98
C ILE A 93 -2.60 6.78 -8.68
N GLY A 94 -2.00 7.26 -7.61
CA GLY A 94 -0.75 6.72 -7.06
C GLY A 94 -1.02 5.67 -5.98
N LEU A 95 -0.11 4.73 -5.83
CA LEU A 95 -0.12 3.73 -4.75
C LEU A 95 1.09 3.91 -3.85
N LYS A 96 0.89 3.75 -2.54
CA LYS A 96 1.97 3.59 -1.58
C LYS A 96 1.92 2.17 -1.03
N LEU A 97 2.86 1.32 -1.44
CA LEU A 97 2.86 -0.13 -1.20
C LEU A 97 3.94 -0.54 -0.19
N PRO A 98 3.70 -1.59 0.62
CA PRO A 98 4.70 -2.09 1.56
C PRO A 98 5.78 -2.90 0.86
N ALA A 99 7.06 -2.65 1.19
CA ALA A 99 8.20 -3.39 0.66
C ALA A 99 8.77 -4.40 1.66
N ASP A 100 8.92 -4.01 2.92
CA ASP A 100 9.41 -4.89 3.98
C ASP A 100 8.96 -4.35 5.35
N ASP A 101 8.21 -5.17 6.07
CA ASP A 101 7.72 -4.80 7.39
C ASP A 101 8.77 -5.01 8.48
N GLY A 102 9.81 -5.82 8.22
CA GLY A 102 10.80 -6.19 9.21
C GLY A 102 10.24 -7.04 10.36
N VAL A 103 9.15 -7.74 10.11
CA VAL A 103 8.47 -8.62 11.08
C VAL A 103 8.31 -10.00 10.46
N ALA A 104 8.75 -11.03 11.17
CA ALA A 104 8.66 -12.40 10.68
C ALA A 104 7.19 -12.80 10.40
N GLY A 105 6.95 -13.41 9.24
CA GLY A 105 5.62 -13.84 8.81
C GLY A 105 4.72 -12.71 8.29
N SER A 106 5.26 -11.50 8.17
CA SER A 106 4.62 -10.35 7.54
C SER A 106 5.14 -10.16 6.11
N ILE A 107 4.98 -8.96 5.54
CA ILE A 107 5.47 -8.65 4.21
C ILE A 107 6.99 -8.49 4.26
N ASP A 108 7.68 -9.28 3.47
CA ASP A 108 9.10 -9.18 3.15
C ASP A 108 9.28 -8.82 1.67
N LEU A 109 10.52 -8.63 1.24
CA LEU A 109 10.82 -8.25 -0.14
C LEU A 109 10.30 -9.26 -1.19
N THR A 110 10.24 -10.55 -0.83
CA THR A 110 9.72 -11.60 -1.72
C THR A 110 8.23 -11.43 -1.92
N LEU A 111 7.47 -11.32 -0.83
CA LEU A 111 6.03 -11.07 -0.90
C LEU A 111 5.72 -9.69 -1.52
N ALA A 112 6.56 -8.67 -1.28
CA ALA A 112 6.42 -7.38 -1.94
C ALA A 112 6.58 -7.49 -3.47
N ALA A 113 7.49 -8.33 -3.96
CA ALA A 113 7.61 -8.60 -5.40
C ALA A 113 6.38 -9.33 -5.96
N ASP A 114 5.79 -10.25 -5.20
CA ASP A 114 4.53 -10.92 -5.58
C ASP A 114 3.36 -9.91 -5.62
N ILE A 115 3.28 -9.01 -4.63
CA ILE A 115 2.31 -7.90 -4.61
C ILE A 115 2.52 -7.00 -5.84
N ALA A 116 3.77 -6.63 -6.16
CA ALA A 116 4.08 -5.86 -7.36
C ALA A 116 3.59 -6.57 -8.63
N GLY A 117 3.86 -7.87 -8.77
CA GLY A 117 3.41 -8.68 -9.90
C GLY A 117 1.89 -8.79 -10.02
N MET A 118 1.20 -8.90 -8.89
CA MET A 118 -0.27 -8.88 -8.83
C MET A 118 -0.82 -7.52 -9.26
N MET A 119 -0.29 -6.43 -8.71
CA MET A 119 -0.75 -5.07 -9.04
C MET A 119 -0.42 -4.68 -10.48
N ALA A 120 0.72 -5.10 -11.01
CA ALA A 120 1.10 -4.81 -12.40
C ALA A 120 0.09 -5.35 -13.43
N LYS A 121 -0.61 -6.46 -13.13
CA LYS A 121 -1.71 -6.97 -13.97
C LYS A 121 -2.89 -5.99 -14.07
N GLN A 122 -3.00 -5.06 -13.12
CA GLN A 122 -4.06 -4.06 -13.00
C GLN A 122 -3.56 -2.64 -13.32
N ARG A 123 -2.46 -2.50 -14.06
CA ARG A 123 -1.84 -1.20 -14.37
C ARG A 123 -2.75 -0.19 -15.05
N ALA A 124 -3.88 -0.61 -15.60
CA ALA A 124 -4.88 0.30 -16.14
C ALA A 124 -5.64 1.08 -15.05
N GLU A 125 -5.60 0.59 -13.80
CA GLU A 125 -6.36 1.15 -12.69
C GLU A 125 -5.56 2.19 -11.87
N PHE A 126 -4.23 2.24 -12.03
CA PHE A 126 -3.36 3.19 -11.34
C PHE A 126 -2.19 3.65 -12.22
N ASP A 127 -1.52 4.74 -11.83
CA ASP A 127 -0.54 5.43 -12.67
C ASP A 127 0.91 5.31 -12.18
N SER A 128 1.10 5.17 -10.86
CA SER A 128 2.43 5.09 -10.24
C SER A 128 2.37 4.38 -8.90
N TRP A 129 3.53 3.96 -8.40
CA TRP A 129 3.67 3.46 -7.04
C TRP A 129 4.90 3.99 -6.32
N THR A 130 4.82 4.01 -5.00
CA THR A 130 5.91 4.34 -4.07
C THR A 130 6.03 3.22 -3.06
N TRP A 131 7.24 2.76 -2.78
CA TRP A 131 7.49 1.69 -1.83
C TRP A 131 7.86 2.24 -0.47
N VAL A 132 7.31 1.62 0.59
CA VAL A 132 7.49 2.03 1.98
C VAL A 132 7.88 0.87 2.87
N TRP A 133 8.49 1.17 4.01
CA TRP A 133 9.02 0.21 4.95
C TRP A 133 8.40 0.34 6.32
N GLY A 134 8.36 -0.80 7.01
CA GLY A 134 7.84 -0.90 8.35
C GLY A 134 6.32 -0.90 8.42
N ALA A 135 5.83 -1.47 9.51
CA ALA A 135 4.44 -1.43 9.91
C ALA A 135 4.35 -0.74 11.28
N HIS A 136 3.14 -0.33 11.67
CA HIS A 136 2.93 0.19 13.02
C HIS A 136 3.42 -0.83 14.07
N ALA A 137 3.81 -0.40 15.23
CA ALA A 137 4.28 -1.18 16.35
C ALA A 137 5.75 -1.64 16.26
N ARG A 138 6.01 -2.87 15.82
CA ARG A 138 7.32 -3.52 15.97
C ARG A 138 8.43 -2.94 15.09
N SER A 139 8.08 -2.30 13.99
CA SER A 139 9.03 -1.77 13.01
C SER A 139 8.80 -0.29 12.67
N LEU A 140 8.22 0.46 13.60
CA LEU A 140 7.96 1.89 13.43
C LEU A 140 9.24 2.68 13.05
N TYR A 141 10.39 2.29 13.56
CA TYR A 141 11.68 2.90 13.24
C TYR A 141 12.05 2.84 11.75
N LYS A 142 11.48 1.88 11.01
CA LYS A 142 11.69 1.77 9.55
C LYS A 142 10.90 2.79 8.74
N HIS A 143 9.83 3.36 9.31
CA HIS A 143 9.03 4.39 8.62
C HIS A 143 9.81 5.67 8.36
N LEU A 144 10.64 6.05 9.30
CA LEU A 144 11.34 7.32 9.32
C LEU A 144 12.83 7.07 9.56
N PRO A 145 13.57 6.59 8.54
CA PRO A 145 15.02 6.49 8.65
C PRO A 145 15.60 7.89 8.92
N ASP A 146 16.51 7.97 9.86
CA ASP A 146 17.10 9.20 10.35
C ASP A 146 18.62 9.21 10.23
N ALA A 147 19.26 10.28 10.75
CA ALA A 147 20.71 10.48 10.69
C ALA A 147 21.53 9.44 11.49
N HIS A 148 20.89 8.60 12.32
CA HIS A 148 21.57 7.52 13.05
C HIS A 148 21.64 6.21 12.27
N GLY A 149 20.88 6.09 11.16
CA GLY A 149 20.87 4.95 10.27
C GLY A 149 21.76 5.12 9.04
N GLU A 150 21.71 4.13 8.16
CA GLU A 150 22.33 4.21 6.84
C GLU A 150 21.63 5.26 5.98
N ARG A 151 22.39 5.94 5.12
CA ARG A 151 21.82 6.80 4.08
C ARG A 151 21.18 5.93 3.00
N HIS A 152 19.96 6.30 2.58
CA HIS A 152 19.21 5.61 1.52
C HIS A 152 19.07 4.10 1.75
N PRO A 153 18.65 3.66 2.95
CA PRO A 153 18.70 2.24 3.33
C PRO A 153 17.85 1.35 2.41
N TYR A 154 16.93 1.95 1.64
CA TYR A 154 15.93 1.23 0.86
C TYR A 154 16.12 1.28 -0.65
N LEU A 155 17.08 2.06 -1.19
CA LEU A 155 17.20 2.22 -2.65
C LEU A 155 17.46 0.91 -3.40
N HIS A 156 18.23 0.00 -2.83
CA HIS A 156 18.49 -1.31 -3.44
C HIS A 156 17.23 -2.19 -3.51
N HIS A 157 16.35 -2.12 -2.52
CA HIS A 157 15.05 -2.80 -2.53
C HIS A 157 14.12 -2.18 -3.58
N ILE A 158 14.05 -0.85 -3.65
CA ILE A 158 13.26 -0.14 -4.66
C ILE A 158 13.72 -0.52 -6.07
N ALA A 159 15.04 -0.58 -6.29
CA ALA A 159 15.61 -1.02 -7.56
C ALA A 159 15.25 -2.47 -7.93
N ALA A 160 15.14 -3.36 -6.92
CA ALA A 160 14.67 -4.73 -7.14
C ALA A 160 13.19 -4.78 -7.51
N LEU A 161 12.34 -4.08 -6.76
CA LEU A 161 10.89 -4.03 -7.00
C LEU A 161 10.54 -3.37 -8.34
N ARG A 162 11.27 -2.31 -8.74
CA ARG A 162 11.11 -1.69 -10.06
C ARG A 162 11.32 -2.65 -11.23
N ARG A 163 12.19 -3.67 -11.06
CA ARG A 163 12.43 -4.67 -12.13
C ARG A 163 11.23 -5.58 -12.38
N VAL A 164 10.31 -5.71 -11.45
CA VAL A 164 9.09 -6.52 -11.61
C VAL A 164 8.16 -5.93 -12.66
N ALA A 165 8.04 -4.61 -12.70
CA ALA A 165 7.23 -3.88 -13.67
C ALA A 165 7.91 -2.53 -14.00
N PRO A 166 8.94 -2.54 -14.87
CA PRO A 166 9.77 -1.37 -15.13
C PRO A 166 9.03 -0.24 -15.86
N GLU A 167 7.88 -0.54 -16.46
CA GLU A 167 7.01 0.42 -17.13
C GLU A 167 6.17 1.27 -16.17
N ILE A 168 6.06 0.86 -14.89
CA ILE A 168 5.29 1.64 -13.90
C ILE A 168 6.21 2.66 -13.23
N PRO A 169 5.88 3.96 -13.29
CA PRO A 169 6.62 5.00 -12.59
C PRO A 169 6.77 4.68 -11.10
N THR A 170 8.01 4.64 -10.64
CA THR A 170 8.34 4.22 -9.27
C THR A 170 8.93 5.38 -8.48
N GLY A 171 8.25 5.78 -7.40
CA GLY A 171 8.74 6.73 -6.42
C GLY A 171 9.65 6.06 -5.39
N ALA A 172 10.67 6.78 -4.95
CA ALA A 172 11.57 6.41 -3.86
C ALA A 172 11.39 7.36 -2.69
N ILE A 173 11.32 6.80 -1.48
CA ILE A 173 11.30 7.56 -0.24
C ILE A 173 12.23 6.91 0.78
N GLY A 174 12.65 7.66 1.77
CA GLY A 174 13.47 7.18 2.88
C GLY A 174 14.85 7.85 2.93
N TYR A 175 14.93 8.99 3.60
CA TYR A 175 16.15 9.73 3.88
C TYR A 175 16.98 10.09 2.64
N ILE A 176 16.31 10.47 1.57
CA ILE A 176 16.92 11.00 0.34
C ILE A 176 17.01 12.51 0.51
N THR A 177 18.22 13.03 0.67
CA THR A 177 18.47 14.44 1.03
C THR A 177 19.17 15.23 -0.07
N ASP A 178 19.72 14.57 -1.08
CA ASP A 178 20.40 15.19 -2.22
C ASP A 178 19.70 14.76 -3.53
N PRO A 179 19.31 15.70 -4.41
CA PRO A 179 18.64 15.38 -5.67
C PRO A 179 19.55 14.65 -6.68
N ASN A 180 20.85 14.55 -6.42
CA ASN A 180 21.82 13.85 -7.27
C ASN A 180 22.07 12.39 -6.82
N GLU A 181 21.40 11.94 -5.78
CA GLU A 181 21.52 10.58 -5.22
C GLU A 181 20.59 9.54 -5.85
#